data_b5e5f415c40dfc0490ab25730a79afa0
#
_entry.id   b5e5f415c40dfc0490ab25730a79afa0
#
_cell.length_a   1.000
_cell.length_b   1.000
_cell.length_c   1.000
_cell.angle_alpha   90.00
_cell.angle_beta   90.00
_cell.angle_gamma   90.00
#
_symmetry.space_group_name_H-M   'P 1'
#
loop_
_entity.id
_entity.type
_entity.pdbx_description
1 polymer ?
#
loop_
_entity_poly.entity_id
_entity_poly.type
_entity_poly.pdbx_seq_one_letter_code
_entity_poly.pdbx_strand_id
1 'polypeptide(L)'
;DAFYGLTSDSFASERALVFALEQILEALDDLVAEDLGSTYFVRLGEVIQKFSLRYELRSPCILCPTLPGIFSNLIRELRNHTNTDAHLSSLMDDFESSVRAIRTDSSTNHIKTCIQKQINLLEGLGGKLPTVSGNTLGAICGQANTWPHFQVKDAIKQLYGFACDYPGIRHGGTAANKLRELELRDVMAISILLAGFSPYLT
;
A
#
# COMPACT_ATOMS: atom_id res chain seq x y z
N ASP A 1 19.44 15.86 29.90
CA ASP A 1 18.83 16.90 29.04
C ASP A 1 19.02 16.68 27.52
N ALA A 2 19.76 15.66 27.09
CA ALA A 2 20.09 15.45 25.66
C ALA A 2 18.86 15.19 24.75
N PHE A 3 17.75 14.71 25.31
CA PHE A 3 16.54 14.39 24.56
C PHE A 3 15.46 15.48 24.56
N TYR A 4 15.57 16.49 25.42
CA TYR A 4 14.55 17.53 25.56
C TYR A 4 14.42 18.52 24.38
N GLY A 5 15.31 18.46 23.43
CA GLY A 5 15.29 19.32 22.24
C GLY A 5 15.03 18.59 20.93
N LEU A 6 14.82 17.27 20.94
CA LEU A 6 14.58 16.54 19.72
C LEU A 6 13.13 16.71 19.22
N THR A 7 13.00 17.18 17.99
CA THR A 7 11.74 17.31 17.27
C THR A 7 11.77 16.43 16.01
N SER A 8 10.64 16.31 15.30
CA SER A 8 10.60 15.62 14.00
C SER A 8 11.66 16.16 13.03
N ASP A 9 11.93 17.46 13.08
CA ASP A 9 12.88 18.16 12.21
C ASP A 9 14.36 17.88 12.55
N SER A 10 14.59 17.26 13.71
CA SER A 10 15.94 16.82 14.12
C SER A 10 16.46 15.63 13.33
N PHE A 11 15.58 14.96 12.57
CA PHE A 11 15.93 13.78 11.78
C PHE A 11 15.74 14.05 10.29
N ALA A 12 16.77 13.80 9.49
CA ALA A 12 16.73 14.02 8.03
C ALA A 12 15.76 13.08 7.30
N SER A 13 15.37 11.97 7.92
CA SER A 13 14.45 10.97 7.34
C SER A 13 13.92 10.01 8.41
N GLU A 14 12.83 9.29 8.09
CA GLU A 14 12.32 8.19 8.91
C GLU A 14 13.39 7.13 9.19
N ARG A 15 14.23 6.82 8.20
CA ARG A 15 15.37 5.89 8.37
C ARG A 15 16.37 6.38 9.41
N ALA A 16 16.66 7.67 9.43
CA ALA A 16 17.57 8.25 10.42
C ALA A 16 16.98 8.17 11.83
N LEU A 17 15.66 8.41 11.97
CA LEU A 17 14.97 8.24 13.25
C LEU A 17 14.99 6.78 13.72
N VAL A 18 14.66 5.83 12.85
CA VAL A 18 14.69 4.39 13.17
C VAL A 18 16.08 3.98 13.64
N PHE A 19 17.12 4.34 12.89
CA PHE A 19 18.50 4.06 13.27
C PHE A 19 18.87 4.67 14.63
N ALA A 20 18.47 5.91 14.90
CA ALA A 20 18.71 6.55 16.19
C ALA A 20 18.00 5.81 17.34
N LEU A 21 16.76 5.35 17.14
CA LEU A 21 16.03 4.56 18.15
C LEU A 21 16.71 3.22 18.44
N GLU A 22 17.26 2.57 17.43
CA GLU A 22 18.03 1.31 17.61
C GLU A 22 19.33 1.55 18.38
N GLN A 23 20.05 2.64 18.09
CA GLN A 23 21.32 2.99 18.76
C GLN A 23 21.15 3.41 20.23
N ILE A 24 19.97 3.87 20.64
CA ILE A 24 19.70 4.23 22.05
C ILE A 24 19.87 3.01 22.97
N LEU A 25 19.47 1.81 22.55
CA LEU A 25 19.66 0.61 23.38
C LEU A 25 21.14 0.37 23.67
N GLU A 26 21.99 0.39 22.62
CA GLU A 26 23.44 0.19 22.74
C GLU A 26 24.06 1.23 23.71
N ALA A 27 23.66 2.50 23.56
CA ALA A 27 24.10 3.57 24.45
C ALA A 27 23.62 3.38 25.91
N LEU A 28 22.45 2.81 26.13
CA LEU A 28 21.93 2.53 27.47
C LEU A 28 22.60 1.32 28.12
N ASP A 29 22.95 0.29 27.34
CA ASP A 29 23.67 -0.88 27.81
C ASP A 29 25.11 -0.54 28.24
N ASP A 30 25.72 0.48 27.61
CA ASP A 30 27.01 1.02 28.01
C ASP A 30 26.98 1.82 29.34
N LEU A 31 25.80 2.31 29.73
CA LEU A 31 25.58 2.95 31.00
C LEU A 31 25.37 1.86 32.08
N VAL A 32 26.30 1.74 33.02
CA VAL A 32 26.37 0.73 34.10
C VAL A 32 25.09 0.64 34.99
N ALA A 33 24.02 1.28 34.64
CA ALA A 33 22.72 1.27 35.34
C ALA A 33 21.92 0.03 34.93
N GLU A 34 21.83 -0.93 35.83
CA GLU A 34 21.05 -2.15 35.68
C GLU A 34 19.63 -1.83 35.17
N ASP A 35 19.22 -2.49 34.08
CA ASP A 35 17.87 -2.57 33.54
C ASP A 35 17.36 -1.39 32.68
N LEU A 36 18.18 -0.40 32.32
CA LEU A 36 17.73 0.70 31.44
C LEU A 36 17.45 0.23 30.02
N GLY A 37 18.28 -0.64 29.47
CA GLY A 37 18.11 -1.19 28.12
C GLY A 37 16.81 -1.99 28.00
N SER A 38 16.56 -2.89 28.95
CA SER A 38 15.31 -3.69 28.94
C SER A 38 14.07 -2.82 29.14
N THR A 39 14.14 -1.83 30.05
CA THR A 39 13.06 -0.86 30.22
C THR A 39 12.78 -0.07 28.94
N TYR A 40 13.83 0.39 28.25
CA TYR A 40 13.70 1.10 26.97
C TYR A 40 13.05 0.21 25.91
N PHE A 41 13.51 -1.04 25.75
CA PHE A 41 12.95 -2.00 24.80
C PHE A 41 11.45 -2.20 25.01
N VAL A 42 11.03 -2.43 26.25
CA VAL A 42 9.61 -2.60 26.60
C VAL A 42 8.80 -1.34 26.27
N ARG A 43 9.30 -0.16 26.66
CA ARG A 43 8.60 1.12 26.40
C ARG A 43 8.50 1.43 24.92
N LEU A 44 9.55 1.15 24.14
CA LEU A 44 9.53 1.31 22.68
C LEU A 44 8.46 0.39 22.06
N GLY A 45 8.37 -0.87 22.50
CA GLY A 45 7.33 -1.80 22.08
C GLY A 45 5.93 -1.30 22.40
N GLU A 46 5.70 -0.76 23.61
CA GLU A 46 4.41 -0.15 24.00
C GLU A 46 4.03 1.04 23.09
N VAL A 47 4.99 1.90 22.73
CA VAL A 47 4.76 3.03 21.82
C VAL A 47 4.37 2.53 20.43
N ILE A 48 5.10 1.52 19.90
CA ILE A 48 4.80 0.92 18.59
C ILE A 48 3.36 0.37 18.57
N GLN A 49 2.95 -0.37 19.59
CA GLN A 49 1.60 -0.92 19.70
C GLN A 49 0.53 0.17 19.86
N LYS A 50 0.75 1.10 20.80
CA LYS A 50 -0.21 2.17 21.12
C LYS A 50 -0.55 3.04 19.92
N PHE A 51 0.44 3.34 19.09
CA PHE A 51 0.28 4.21 17.92
C PHE A 51 0.15 3.43 16.62
N SER A 52 0.06 2.09 16.69
CA SER A 52 -0.03 1.21 15.50
C SER A 52 1.05 1.54 14.47
N LEU A 53 2.29 1.73 14.92
CA LEU A 53 3.39 2.07 14.03
C LEU A 53 3.71 0.91 13.10
N ARG A 54 4.31 1.24 11.95
CA ARG A 54 4.58 0.31 10.84
C ARG A 54 5.78 -0.61 11.05
N TYR A 55 6.20 -0.75 12.30
CA TYR A 55 7.39 -1.50 12.68
C TYR A 55 7.05 -2.59 13.68
N GLU A 56 7.82 -3.65 13.62
CA GLU A 56 7.90 -4.69 14.63
C GLU A 56 9.25 -4.58 15.33
N LEU A 57 9.23 -4.53 16.66
CA LEU A 57 10.45 -4.48 17.46
C LEU A 57 10.93 -5.92 17.73
N ARG A 58 12.15 -6.22 17.32
CA ARG A 58 12.83 -7.52 17.52
C ARG A 58 14.09 -7.35 18.36
N SER A 59 14.37 -8.38 19.16
CA SER A 59 15.61 -8.42 19.94
C SER A 59 16.87 -8.40 19.02
N PRO A 60 17.96 -7.72 19.38
CA PRO A 60 18.15 -6.92 20.62
C PRO A 60 17.39 -5.58 20.64
N CYS A 61 17.29 -4.85 19.54
CA CYS A 61 16.48 -3.64 19.35
C CYS A 61 16.47 -3.28 17.86
N ILE A 62 15.90 -4.14 17.04
CA ILE A 62 15.82 -3.96 15.59
C ILE A 62 14.36 -3.61 15.22
N LEU A 63 14.16 -2.46 14.59
CA LEU A 63 12.87 -2.01 14.09
C LEU A 63 12.65 -2.52 12.65
N CYS A 64 12.01 -3.67 12.52
CA CYS A 64 11.69 -4.27 11.22
C CYS A 64 10.41 -3.65 10.63
N PRO A 65 10.43 -3.12 9.40
CA PRO A 65 9.20 -2.68 8.76
C PRO A 65 8.27 -3.87 8.52
N THR A 66 7.00 -3.71 8.83
CA THR A 66 5.98 -4.74 8.60
C THR A 66 5.46 -4.68 7.18
N LEU A 67 4.95 -5.80 6.63
CA LEU A 67 4.26 -5.81 5.33
C LEU A 67 3.09 -4.82 5.27
N PRO A 68 2.20 -4.72 6.29
CA PRO A 68 1.20 -3.66 6.33
C PRO A 68 1.80 -2.24 6.29
N GLY A 69 2.94 -2.02 6.93
CA GLY A 69 3.65 -0.75 6.90
C GLY A 69 4.21 -0.41 5.52
N ILE A 70 4.83 -1.37 4.85
CA ILE A 70 5.32 -1.21 3.47
C ILE A 70 4.14 -0.89 2.54
N PHE A 71 3.03 -1.61 2.68
CA PHE A 71 1.83 -1.38 1.89
C PHE A 71 1.19 0.00 2.15
N SER A 72 1.15 0.44 3.41
CA SER A 72 0.66 1.79 3.76
C SER A 72 1.53 2.89 3.15
N ASN A 73 2.86 2.69 3.08
CA ASN A 73 3.76 3.61 2.38
C ASN A 73 3.45 3.67 0.89
N LEU A 74 3.29 2.52 0.25
CA LEU A 74 2.94 2.44 -1.17
C LEU A 74 1.65 3.22 -1.49
N ILE A 75 0.60 3.06 -0.69
CA ILE A 75 -0.66 3.80 -0.87
C ILE A 75 -0.46 5.30 -0.64
N ARG A 76 0.37 5.71 0.33
CA ARG A 76 0.67 7.12 0.57
C ARG A 76 1.45 7.74 -0.60
N GLU A 77 2.44 7.05 -1.14
CA GLU A 77 3.19 7.49 -2.31
C GLU A 77 2.29 7.60 -3.53
N LEU A 78 1.42 6.63 -3.74
CA LEU A 78 0.40 6.66 -4.79
C LEU A 78 -0.50 7.89 -4.64
N ARG A 79 -0.99 8.17 -3.44
CA ARG A 79 -1.79 9.36 -3.14
C ARG A 79 -1.03 10.65 -3.46
N ASN A 80 0.23 10.76 -3.03
CA ASN A 80 1.06 11.92 -3.31
C ASN A 80 1.27 12.12 -4.82
N HIS A 81 1.49 11.03 -5.56
CA HIS A 81 1.64 11.09 -7.02
C HIS A 81 0.34 11.55 -7.69
N THR A 82 -0.80 11.01 -7.30
CA THR A 82 -2.10 11.37 -7.89
C THR A 82 -2.52 12.82 -7.60
N ASN A 83 -2.09 13.41 -6.49
CA ASN A 83 -2.38 14.81 -6.13
C ASN A 83 -1.79 15.84 -7.11
N THR A 84 -0.88 15.44 -7.98
CA THR A 84 -0.27 16.34 -8.98
C THR A 84 -1.16 16.56 -10.21
N ASP A 85 -2.22 15.79 -10.38
CA ASP A 85 -3.15 15.85 -11.52
C ASP A 85 -4.60 15.75 -11.02
N ALA A 86 -5.46 16.70 -11.38
CA ALA A 86 -6.83 16.77 -10.89
C ALA A 86 -7.67 15.55 -11.25
N HIS A 87 -7.46 14.95 -12.44
CA HIS A 87 -8.16 13.74 -12.83
C HIS A 87 -7.72 12.52 -12.01
N LEU A 88 -6.41 12.34 -11.84
CA LEU A 88 -5.86 11.26 -11.01
C LEU A 88 -6.28 11.41 -9.55
N SER A 89 -6.29 12.64 -9.02
CA SER A 89 -6.79 12.92 -7.66
C SER A 89 -8.25 12.50 -7.50
N SER A 90 -9.11 12.81 -8.47
CA SER A 90 -10.51 12.38 -8.47
C SER A 90 -10.65 10.84 -8.48
N LEU A 91 -9.85 10.14 -9.29
CA LEU A 91 -9.86 8.68 -9.33
C LEU A 91 -9.39 8.06 -8.00
N MET A 92 -8.40 8.66 -7.36
CA MET A 92 -7.92 8.24 -6.04
C MET A 92 -8.97 8.46 -4.96
N ASP A 93 -9.64 9.61 -4.96
CA ASP A 93 -10.75 9.92 -4.04
C ASP A 93 -11.92 8.94 -4.20
N ASP A 94 -12.26 8.60 -5.43
CA ASP A 94 -13.26 7.60 -5.77
C ASP A 94 -12.90 6.22 -5.21
N PHE A 95 -11.65 5.79 -5.41
CA PHE A 95 -11.16 4.53 -4.88
C PHE A 95 -11.22 4.50 -3.35
N GLU A 96 -10.66 5.51 -2.66
CA GLU A 96 -10.70 5.59 -1.21
C GLU A 96 -12.12 5.68 -0.64
N SER A 97 -13.03 6.35 -1.34
CA SER A 97 -14.44 6.41 -0.96
C SER A 97 -15.10 5.03 -1.05
N SER A 98 -14.76 4.24 -2.08
CA SER A 98 -15.25 2.87 -2.22
C SER A 98 -14.69 1.93 -1.12
N VAL A 99 -13.43 2.12 -0.71
CA VAL A 99 -12.83 1.39 0.43
C VAL A 99 -13.55 1.74 1.73
N ARG A 100 -13.88 3.02 1.96
CA ARG A 100 -14.67 3.43 3.13
C ARG A 100 -16.06 2.83 3.14
N ALA A 101 -16.73 2.73 1.99
CA ALA A 101 -18.06 2.13 1.87
C ALA A 101 -18.09 0.65 2.30
N ILE A 102 -17.04 -0.13 1.98
CA ILE A 102 -16.92 -1.54 2.41
C ILE A 102 -16.91 -1.68 3.94
N ARG A 103 -16.40 -0.71 4.67
CA ARG A 103 -16.41 -0.74 6.15
C ARG A 103 -17.81 -0.68 6.74
N THR A 104 -18.73 -0.03 6.03
CA THR A 104 -20.14 0.13 6.46
C THR A 104 -20.99 -1.03 5.95
N ASP A 105 -20.76 -1.43 4.70
CA ASP A 105 -21.47 -2.53 4.04
C ASP A 105 -20.51 -3.29 3.12
N SER A 106 -20.16 -4.52 3.50
CA SER A 106 -19.31 -5.43 2.74
C SER A 106 -20.09 -6.27 1.71
N SER A 107 -21.20 -5.75 1.20
CA SER A 107 -21.97 -6.41 0.14
C SER A 107 -21.13 -6.62 -1.12
N THR A 108 -21.49 -7.64 -1.89
CA THR A 108 -20.84 -7.97 -3.18
C THR A 108 -20.80 -6.75 -4.12
N ASN A 109 -21.80 -5.88 -4.09
CA ASN A 109 -21.83 -4.69 -4.94
C ASN A 109 -20.76 -3.66 -4.54
N HIS A 110 -20.56 -3.39 -3.25
CA HIS A 110 -19.49 -2.51 -2.77
C HIS A 110 -18.11 -3.08 -3.06
N ILE A 111 -17.96 -4.41 -2.93
CA ILE A 111 -16.72 -5.12 -3.30
C ILE A 111 -16.41 -4.94 -4.79
N LYS A 112 -17.37 -5.18 -5.67
CA LYS A 112 -17.20 -5.00 -7.13
C LYS A 112 -16.87 -3.55 -7.48
N THR A 113 -17.55 -2.59 -6.87
CA THR A 113 -17.30 -1.17 -7.06
C THR A 113 -15.87 -0.80 -6.65
N CYS A 114 -15.38 -1.31 -5.53
CA CYS A 114 -14.03 -1.03 -5.07
C CYS A 114 -12.96 -1.54 -6.05
N ILE A 115 -13.12 -2.77 -6.54
CA ILE A 115 -12.21 -3.35 -7.55
C ILE A 115 -12.24 -2.51 -8.84
N GLN A 116 -13.44 -2.13 -9.30
CA GLN A 116 -13.61 -1.29 -10.50
C GLN A 116 -12.92 0.07 -10.35
N LYS A 117 -13.12 0.76 -9.21
CA LYS A 117 -12.51 2.08 -8.96
C LYS A 117 -11.00 2.00 -8.91
N GLN A 118 -10.44 0.93 -8.34
CA GLN A 118 -9.00 0.72 -8.32
C GLN A 118 -8.44 0.46 -9.73
N ILE A 119 -9.12 -0.30 -10.57
CA ILE A 119 -8.72 -0.50 -11.97
C ILE A 119 -8.76 0.82 -12.75
N ASN A 120 -9.81 1.63 -12.57
CA ASN A 120 -9.90 2.94 -13.20
C ASN A 120 -8.73 3.86 -12.80
N LEU A 121 -8.32 3.81 -11.53
CA LEU A 121 -7.14 4.53 -11.04
C LEU A 121 -5.87 4.06 -11.75
N LEU A 122 -5.66 2.74 -11.88
CA LEU A 122 -4.49 2.20 -12.60
C LEU A 122 -4.52 2.54 -14.09
N GLU A 123 -5.70 2.56 -14.73
CA GLU A 123 -5.86 3.02 -16.12
C GLU A 123 -5.49 4.52 -16.25
N GLY A 124 -5.94 5.34 -15.31
CA GLY A 124 -5.59 6.76 -15.28
C GLY A 124 -4.08 6.99 -15.13
N LEU A 125 -3.44 6.27 -14.21
CA LEU A 125 -1.98 6.32 -14.01
C LEU A 125 -1.22 5.91 -15.27
N GLY A 126 -1.48 4.69 -15.74
CA GLY A 126 -0.76 4.14 -16.89
C GLY A 126 -1.02 4.91 -18.18
N GLY A 127 -2.17 5.57 -18.32
CA GLY A 127 -2.46 6.48 -19.44
C GLY A 127 -1.60 7.75 -19.47
N LYS A 128 -0.88 8.09 -18.40
CA LYS A 128 0.09 9.19 -18.35
C LYS A 128 1.49 8.80 -18.83
N LEU A 129 1.77 7.51 -18.96
CA LEU A 129 3.08 7.04 -19.45
C LEU A 129 3.30 7.48 -20.90
N PRO A 130 4.48 8.06 -21.24
CA PRO A 130 4.74 8.60 -22.58
C PRO A 130 4.66 7.55 -23.70
N THR A 131 4.88 6.28 -23.38
CA THR A 131 4.87 5.16 -24.33
C THR A 131 3.48 4.57 -24.56
N VAL A 132 2.47 5.05 -23.83
CA VAL A 132 1.12 4.48 -23.82
C VAL A 132 0.16 5.37 -24.59
N SER A 133 -0.57 4.76 -25.54
CA SER A 133 -1.68 5.38 -26.27
C SER A 133 -3.03 4.70 -26.00
N GLY A 134 -3.01 3.54 -25.34
CA GLY A 134 -4.20 2.79 -24.97
C GLY A 134 -4.85 3.34 -23.69
N ASN A 135 -6.15 3.18 -23.56
CA ASN A 135 -6.94 3.67 -22.44
C ASN A 135 -7.51 2.55 -21.54
N THR A 136 -7.22 1.29 -21.84
CA THR A 136 -7.59 0.16 -21.00
C THR A 136 -6.37 -0.44 -20.34
N LEU A 137 -6.51 -0.96 -19.12
CA LEU A 137 -5.38 -1.52 -18.38
C LEU A 137 -4.68 -2.64 -19.17
N GLY A 138 -5.43 -3.44 -19.92
CA GLY A 138 -4.86 -4.46 -20.79
C GLY A 138 -3.97 -3.90 -21.91
N ALA A 139 -4.40 -2.82 -22.57
CA ALA A 139 -3.62 -2.13 -23.61
C ALA A 139 -2.41 -1.40 -23.01
N ILE A 140 -2.61 -0.70 -21.88
CA ILE A 140 -1.57 0.00 -21.11
C ILE A 140 -0.45 -0.98 -20.73
N CYS A 141 -0.79 -2.14 -20.14
CA CYS A 141 0.19 -3.15 -19.77
C CYS A 141 0.95 -3.70 -20.98
N GLY A 142 0.33 -3.76 -22.16
CA GLY A 142 1.00 -4.16 -23.40
C GLY A 142 2.06 -3.18 -23.87
N GLN A 143 1.85 -1.88 -23.65
CA GLN A 143 2.67 -0.78 -24.18
C GLN A 143 3.69 -0.23 -23.17
N ALA A 144 3.40 -0.33 -21.88
CA ALA A 144 4.32 0.08 -20.82
C ALA A 144 5.61 -0.76 -20.87
N ASN A 145 6.76 -0.10 -20.74
CA ASN A 145 8.09 -0.71 -20.74
C ASN A 145 8.77 -0.74 -19.36
N THR A 146 8.00 -0.49 -18.32
CA THR A 146 8.45 -0.41 -16.92
C THR A 146 8.50 -1.77 -16.20
N TRP A 147 8.01 -2.83 -16.83
CA TRP A 147 7.88 -4.15 -16.21
C TRP A 147 9.24 -4.83 -16.01
N PRO A 148 9.52 -5.39 -14.83
CA PRO A 148 10.77 -6.08 -14.57
C PRO A 148 10.85 -7.45 -15.27
N HIS A 149 9.70 -8.06 -15.62
CA HIS A 149 9.61 -9.37 -16.25
C HIS A 149 8.26 -9.56 -16.92
N PHE A 150 8.21 -10.35 -18.01
CA PHE A 150 6.95 -10.59 -18.75
C PHE A 150 5.87 -11.26 -17.89
N GLN A 151 6.21 -12.15 -16.97
CA GLN A 151 5.24 -12.80 -16.06
C GLN A 151 4.60 -11.81 -15.10
N VAL A 152 5.32 -10.78 -14.64
CA VAL A 152 4.74 -9.69 -13.81
C VAL A 152 3.72 -8.89 -14.62
N LYS A 153 4.05 -8.57 -15.86
CA LYS A 153 3.12 -7.95 -16.81
C LYS A 153 1.89 -8.82 -17.05
N ASP A 154 2.08 -10.12 -17.25
CA ASP A 154 0.97 -11.03 -17.53
C ASP A 154 0.08 -11.23 -16.30
N ALA A 155 0.62 -11.18 -15.08
CA ALA A 155 -0.15 -11.26 -13.85
C ALA A 155 -1.19 -10.13 -13.73
N ILE A 156 -0.80 -8.88 -13.98
CA ILE A 156 -1.77 -7.77 -13.97
C ILE A 156 -2.79 -7.87 -15.12
N LYS A 157 -2.38 -8.38 -16.29
CA LYS A 157 -3.31 -8.64 -17.40
C LYS A 157 -4.36 -9.70 -17.04
N GLN A 158 -3.97 -10.75 -16.31
CA GLN A 158 -4.91 -11.76 -15.81
C GLN A 158 -5.89 -11.17 -14.78
N LEU A 159 -5.42 -10.32 -13.85
CA LEU A 159 -6.29 -9.62 -12.91
C LEU A 159 -7.27 -8.68 -13.65
N TYR A 160 -6.81 -7.99 -14.68
CA TYR A 160 -7.67 -7.18 -15.52
C TYR A 160 -8.70 -8.03 -16.28
N GLY A 161 -8.25 -9.15 -16.84
CA GLY A 161 -9.13 -10.14 -17.50
C GLY A 161 -10.23 -10.64 -16.56
N PHE A 162 -9.85 -11.00 -15.32
CA PHE A 162 -10.82 -11.35 -14.28
C PHE A 162 -11.86 -10.24 -14.08
N ALA A 163 -11.44 -8.99 -13.96
CA ALA A 163 -12.37 -7.87 -13.73
C ALA A 163 -13.29 -7.57 -14.94
N CYS A 164 -12.84 -7.86 -16.15
CA CYS A 164 -13.66 -7.76 -17.36
C CYS A 164 -14.67 -8.91 -17.46
N ASP A 165 -14.29 -10.11 -17.05
CA ASP A 165 -15.06 -11.33 -17.23
C ASP A 165 -16.01 -11.63 -16.06
N TYR A 166 -15.65 -11.23 -14.83
CA TYR A 166 -16.53 -11.40 -13.68
C TYR A 166 -17.74 -10.49 -13.74
N PRO A 167 -18.99 -11.04 -13.63
CA PRO A 167 -20.24 -10.28 -13.82
C PRO A 167 -20.35 -9.08 -12.87
N GLY A 168 -20.48 -7.89 -13.45
CA GLY A 168 -20.78 -6.65 -12.73
C GLY A 168 -19.59 -5.95 -12.06
N ILE A 169 -18.34 -6.29 -12.42
CA ILE A 169 -17.19 -5.44 -12.07
C ILE A 169 -17.02 -4.34 -13.12
N ARG A 170 -16.63 -4.68 -14.34
CA ARG A 170 -16.46 -3.69 -15.43
C ARG A 170 -17.59 -3.74 -16.47
N HIS A 171 -18.03 -4.94 -16.80
CA HIS A 171 -19.02 -5.23 -17.83
C HIS A 171 -20.01 -6.27 -17.31
N GLY A 172 -20.95 -6.71 -18.18
CA GLY A 172 -21.87 -7.80 -17.87
C GLY A 172 -21.18 -9.11 -17.52
N GLY A 173 -19.97 -9.31 -18.04
CA GLY A 173 -19.16 -10.50 -17.81
C GLY A 173 -19.82 -11.78 -18.31
N THR A 174 -19.23 -12.93 -17.98
CA THR A 174 -19.72 -14.25 -18.32
C THR A 174 -20.16 -14.99 -17.06
N ALA A 175 -21.45 -15.15 -16.86
CA ALA A 175 -22.00 -15.76 -15.64
C ALA A 175 -21.44 -17.18 -15.38
N ALA A 176 -21.12 -17.95 -16.43
CA ALA A 176 -20.53 -19.28 -16.33
C ALA A 176 -19.12 -19.30 -15.72
N ASN A 177 -18.39 -18.18 -15.80
CA ASN A 177 -17.04 -18.06 -15.25
C ASN A 177 -17.01 -17.64 -13.77
N LYS A 178 -18.19 -17.32 -13.22
CA LYS A 178 -18.32 -16.98 -11.80
C LYS A 178 -18.40 -18.26 -10.97
N LEU A 179 -17.37 -18.54 -10.19
CA LEU A 179 -17.32 -19.71 -9.31
C LEU A 179 -18.15 -19.52 -8.02
N ARG A 180 -18.18 -18.30 -7.47
CA ARG A 180 -18.95 -17.88 -6.30
C ARG A 180 -19.07 -16.35 -6.24
N GLU A 181 -19.85 -15.84 -5.30
CA GLU A 181 -19.85 -14.40 -5.01
C GLU A 181 -18.53 -13.95 -4.42
N LEU A 182 -18.17 -12.67 -4.68
CA LEU A 182 -17.01 -12.04 -4.06
C LEU A 182 -17.29 -11.71 -2.60
N GLU A 183 -16.27 -11.94 -1.79
CA GLU A 183 -16.27 -11.69 -0.35
C GLU A 183 -15.19 -10.67 0.02
N LEU A 184 -15.18 -10.20 1.28
CA LEU A 184 -14.19 -9.24 1.78
C LEU A 184 -12.75 -9.71 1.56
N ARG A 185 -12.47 -10.99 1.75
CA ARG A 185 -11.12 -11.57 1.51
C ARG A 185 -10.66 -11.42 0.06
N ASP A 186 -11.58 -11.44 -0.89
CA ASP A 186 -11.25 -11.32 -2.32
C ASP A 186 -10.86 -9.89 -2.66
N VAL A 187 -11.62 -8.89 -2.19
CA VAL A 187 -11.24 -7.49 -2.41
C VAL A 187 -9.93 -7.15 -1.71
N MET A 188 -9.66 -7.70 -0.53
CA MET A 188 -8.37 -7.51 0.15
C MET A 188 -7.22 -8.06 -0.71
N ALA A 189 -7.29 -9.31 -1.17
CA ALA A 189 -6.26 -9.92 -1.99
C ALA A 189 -6.06 -9.17 -3.32
N ILE A 190 -7.14 -8.88 -4.03
CA ILE A 190 -7.11 -8.19 -5.32
C ILE A 190 -6.56 -6.76 -5.15
N SER A 191 -7.00 -6.03 -4.13
CA SER A 191 -6.54 -4.66 -3.89
C SER A 191 -5.06 -4.58 -3.53
N ILE A 192 -4.53 -5.53 -2.77
CA ILE A 192 -3.09 -5.62 -2.48
C ILE A 192 -2.31 -5.86 -3.77
N LEU A 193 -2.76 -6.81 -4.60
CA LEU A 193 -2.10 -7.11 -5.87
C LEU A 193 -2.14 -5.91 -6.82
N LEU A 194 -3.31 -5.30 -7.04
CA LEU A 194 -3.47 -4.15 -7.94
C LEU A 194 -2.64 -2.95 -7.46
N ALA A 195 -2.65 -2.65 -6.15
CA ALA A 195 -1.81 -1.57 -5.61
C ALA A 195 -0.32 -1.87 -5.76
N GLY A 196 0.11 -3.13 -5.60
CA GLY A 196 1.48 -3.55 -5.83
C GLY A 196 1.98 -3.34 -7.26
N PHE A 197 1.07 -3.23 -8.23
CA PHE A 197 1.43 -2.90 -9.63
C PHE A 197 1.52 -1.40 -9.91
N SER A 198 1.00 -0.53 -9.04
CA SER A 198 0.99 0.92 -9.29
C SER A 198 2.36 1.53 -9.55
N PRO A 199 3.49 1.11 -8.91
CA PRO A 199 4.82 1.65 -9.21
C PRO A 199 5.31 1.42 -10.65
N TYR A 200 4.72 0.47 -11.36
CA TYR A 200 5.06 0.23 -12.78
C TYR A 200 4.23 1.09 -13.75
N LEU A 201 3.29 1.88 -13.22
CA LEU A 201 2.36 2.70 -13.99
C LEU A 201 2.51 4.21 -13.66
N THR A 202 3.55 4.56 -12.91
CA THR A 202 3.85 5.94 -12.50
C THR A 202 5.17 6.43 -13.09
#